data_871e99ec04a4b3076be33add6dc86ce8
#
_entry.id   871e99ec04a4b3076be33add6dc86ce8
#
_cell.length_a   1.000
_cell.length_b   1.000
_cell.length_c   1.000
_cell.angle_alpha   90.00
_cell.angle_beta   90.00
_cell.angle_gamma   90.00
#
_symmetry.space_group_name_H-M   'P 1'
#
loop_
_entity.id
_entity.type
_entity.pdbx_description
1 polymer ?
#
loop_
_entity_poly.entity_id
_entity_poly.type
_entity_poly.pdbx_seq_one_letter_code
_entity_poly.pdbx_strand_id
1 'polypeptide(L)'
;MIKRQIILDTETTGLYADGGDRLVEFAGLEMVNRQMTDKNLHLYIHPERDMPEEAARVHGLTIEVLEGKNAPPFARVGRQIADFLRGAELIIHNAKFDVGFLNMEFRRMGLPTVEELGCTLTDTLLMAREMFPGQKASLDALCNRFSVDRSKRVLHGALIDCELLGEVYLAMTRQQFDLMGEAEEEGPAAKPVASAEMKLGAKLKVIKADEAELAAHEKYLDGLGESCIWRKEAVPSENGGENACSAKISH
;
A
#
# COMPACT_ATOMS: atom_id res chain seq x y z
N MET A 1 9.57 11.93 10.60
CA MET A 1 9.58 12.81 9.40
C MET A 1 8.32 12.58 8.61
N ILE A 2 7.64 13.66 8.18
CA ILE A 2 6.46 13.55 7.30
C ILE A 2 6.93 12.96 5.98
N LYS A 3 6.42 11.77 5.62
CA LYS A 3 6.78 11.07 4.40
C LYS A 3 5.86 11.51 3.27
N ARG A 4 6.42 12.16 2.25
CA ARG A 4 5.68 12.52 1.04
C ARG A 4 5.66 11.31 0.11
N GLN A 5 4.48 10.85 -0.24
CA GLN A 5 4.25 9.71 -1.12
C GLN A 5 3.53 10.17 -2.38
N ILE A 6 3.77 9.52 -3.50
CA ILE A 6 3.05 9.75 -4.75
C ILE A 6 2.57 8.39 -5.26
N ILE A 7 1.25 8.26 -5.38
CA ILE A 7 0.64 7.14 -6.10
C ILE A 7 0.79 7.46 -7.58
N LEU A 8 1.41 6.57 -8.34
CA LEU A 8 1.76 6.84 -9.73
C LEU A 8 1.33 5.69 -10.63
N ASP A 9 0.85 6.06 -11.82
CA ASP A 9 0.55 5.14 -12.91
C ASP A 9 0.77 5.82 -14.26
N THR A 10 1.04 5.04 -15.32
CA THR A 10 1.29 5.55 -16.67
C THR A 10 0.65 4.68 -17.73
N GLU A 11 0.18 5.31 -18.83
CA GLU A 11 -0.19 4.62 -20.06
C GLU A 11 0.86 4.83 -21.13
N THR A 12 1.01 3.85 -22.02
CA THR A 12 2.11 3.80 -22.99
C THR A 12 1.64 3.30 -24.35
N THR A 13 2.43 3.54 -25.41
CA THR A 13 2.16 2.98 -26.75
C THR A 13 2.45 1.49 -26.86
N GLY A 14 3.02 0.86 -25.82
CA GLY A 14 3.36 -0.55 -25.81
C GLY A 14 4.14 -0.95 -24.56
N LEU A 15 4.80 -2.10 -24.59
CA LEU A 15 5.37 -2.72 -23.40
C LEU A 15 6.90 -2.50 -23.25
N TYR A 16 7.55 -1.95 -24.25
CA TYR A 16 9.02 -1.94 -24.34
C TYR A 16 9.58 -0.53 -24.47
N ALA A 17 9.96 0.09 -23.35
CA ALA A 17 10.60 1.40 -23.34
C ALA A 17 11.85 1.45 -24.23
N ASP A 18 12.72 0.44 -24.12
CA ASP A 18 13.92 0.31 -24.96
C ASP A 18 13.59 -0.05 -26.43
N GLY A 19 12.40 -0.58 -26.69
CA GLY A 19 11.88 -0.86 -28.03
C GLY A 19 11.32 0.36 -28.76
N GLY A 20 11.35 1.53 -28.14
CA GLY A 20 10.88 2.78 -28.74
C GLY A 20 9.43 3.11 -28.42
N ASP A 21 8.78 2.37 -27.51
CA ASP A 21 7.48 2.76 -26.99
C ASP A 21 7.59 4.02 -26.14
N ARG A 22 6.49 4.77 -26.06
CA ARG A 22 6.45 6.11 -25.46
C ARG A 22 5.34 6.22 -24.44
N LEU A 23 5.50 7.13 -23.48
CA LEU A 23 4.43 7.54 -22.56
C LEU A 23 3.35 8.33 -23.29
N VAL A 24 2.07 8.05 -22.97
CA VAL A 24 0.91 8.76 -23.51
C VAL A 24 0.02 9.37 -22.44
N GLU A 25 0.10 8.88 -21.21
CA GLU A 25 -0.55 9.45 -20.05
C GLU A 25 0.35 9.28 -18.83
N PHE A 26 0.36 10.27 -17.96
CA PHE A 26 1.01 10.25 -16.65
C PHE A 26 0.02 10.73 -15.60
N ALA A 27 -0.13 10.00 -14.53
CA ALA A 27 -0.85 10.45 -13.36
C ALA A 27 -0.02 10.25 -12.10
N GLY A 28 -0.05 11.22 -11.21
CA GLY A 28 0.56 11.16 -9.90
C GLY A 28 -0.32 11.88 -8.87
N LEU A 29 -0.71 11.18 -7.81
CA LEU A 29 -1.51 11.70 -6.71
C LEU A 29 -0.66 11.77 -5.45
N GLU A 30 -0.55 12.96 -4.86
CA GLU A 30 0.22 13.13 -3.61
C GLU A 30 -0.56 12.61 -2.41
N MET A 31 0.14 11.85 -1.57
CA MET A 31 -0.35 11.39 -0.28
C MET A 31 0.65 11.78 0.81
N VAL A 32 0.16 12.32 1.92
CA VAL A 32 0.95 12.71 3.09
C VAL A 32 0.28 12.12 4.34
N ASN A 33 1.03 11.40 5.16
CA ASN A 33 0.50 10.76 6.37
C ASN A 33 -0.77 9.93 6.10
N ARG A 34 -0.76 9.14 5.01
CA ARG A 34 -1.88 8.28 4.58
C ARG A 34 -3.16 9.04 4.19
N GLN A 35 -3.07 10.32 3.94
CA GLN A 35 -4.18 11.14 3.45
C GLN A 35 -3.83 11.69 2.07
N MET A 36 -4.73 11.48 1.10
CA MET A 36 -4.60 12.09 -0.22
C MET A 36 -4.69 13.61 -0.07
N THR A 37 -3.80 14.32 -0.75
CA THR A 37 -3.82 15.79 -0.79
C THR A 37 -4.46 16.28 -2.09
N ASP A 38 -4.71 17.59 -2.19
CA ASP A 38 -5.22 18.19 -3.44
C ASP A 38 -4.14 18.34 -4.52
N LYS A 39 -2.88 18.00 -4.19
CA LYS A 39 -1.78 18.07 -5.15
C LYS A 39 -1.75 16.82 -6.00
N ASN A 40 -2.07 17.00 -7.26
CA ASN A 40 -1.97 15.96 -8.28
C ASN A 40 -1.30 16.51 -9.54
N LEU A 41 -0.82 15.60 -10.36
CA LEU A 41 -0.31 15.90 -11.68
C LEU A 41 -0.85 14.86 -12.65
N HIS A 42 -1.75 15.29 -13.53
CA HIS A 42 -2.33 14.45 -14.58
C HIS A 42 -2.06 15.07 -15.94
N LEU A 43 -1.40 14.35 -16.81
CA LEU A 43 -0.94 14.84 -18.11
C LEU A 43 -1.22 13.81 -19.20
N TYR A 44 -1.82 14.25 -20.29
CA TYR A 44 -1.79 13.53 -21.56
C TYR A 44 -0.55 13.96 -22.34
N ILE A 45 0.10 13.00 -22.99
CA ILE A 45 1.40 13.19 -23.64
C ILE A 45 1.32 12.68 -25.08
N HIS A 46 1.67 13.53 -26.04
CA HIS A 46 1.74 13.11 -27.42
C HIS A 46 3.01 12.27 -27.64
N PRO A 47 2.89 11.00 -28.11
CA PRO A 47 4.03 10.07 -28.18
C PRO A 47 5.01 10.37 -29.32
N GLU A 48 4.69 11.28 -30.23
CA GLU A 48 5.48 11.58 -31.45
C GLU A 48 5.77 10.33 -32.31
N ARG A 49 4.83 9.38 -32.27
CA ARG A 49 4.80 8.15 -33.05
C ARG A 49 3.37 7.64 -33.18
N ASP A 50 3.16 6.64 -34.04
CA ASP A 50 1.87 5.98 -34.19
C ASP A 50 1.44 5.26 -32.89
N MET A 51 0.13 5.23 -32.69
CA MET A 51 -0.49 4.48 -31.60
C MET A 51 -0.90 3.09 -32.08
N PRO A 52 -0.32 2.00 -31.55
CA PRO A 52 -0.78 0.65 -31.83
C PRO A 52 -2.23 0.43 -31.36
N GLU A 53 -3.04 -0.24 -32.20
CA GLU A 53 -4.44 -0.50 -31.86
C GLU A 53 -4.60 -1.30 -30.56
N GLU A 54 -3.65 -2.18 -30.26
CA GLU A 54 -3.66 -2.99 -29.03
C GLU A 54 -3.57 -2.10 -27.79
N ALA A 55 -2.67 -1.11 -27.78
CA ALA A 55 -2.54 -0.14 -26.73
C ALA A 55 -3.80 0.74 -26.62
N ALA A 56 -4.26 1.29 -27.75
CA ALA A 56 -5.48 2.10 -27.78
C ALA A 56 -6.72 1.36 -27.27
N ARG A 57 -6.82 0.04 -27.47
CA ARG A 57 -7.92 -0.77 -26.91
C ARG A 57 -7.87 -0.89 -25.40
N VAL A 58 -6.70 -0.81 -24.80
CA VAL A 58 -6.53 -0.92 -23.33
C VAL A 58 -6.92 0.38 -22.65
N HIS A 59 -6.37 1.52 -23.07
CA HIS A 59 -6.52 2.81 -22.38
C HIS A 59 -7.41 3.82 -23.13
N GLY A 60 -7.87 3.51 -24.34
CA GLY A 60 -8.79 4.36 -25.11
C GLY A 60 -8.16 5.63 -25.70
N LEU A 61 -6.84 5.82 -25.58
CA LEU A 61 -6.15 6.99 -26.13
C LEU A 61 -5.67 6.67 -27.55
N THR A 62 -6.24 7.33 -28.55
CA THR A 62 -5.74 7.34 -29.93
C THR A 62 -4.96 8.64 -30.17
N ILE A 63 -4.26 8.75 -31.31
CA ILE A 63 -3.56 9.99 -31.67
C ILE A 63 -4.56 11.14 -31.79
N GLU A 64 -5.72 10.92 -32.39
CA GLU A 64 -6.78 11.93 -32.55
C GLU A 64 -7.31 12.40 -31.19
N VAL A 65 -7.44 11.49 -30.21
CA VAL A 65 -7.86 11.84 -28.85
C VAL A 65 -6.80 12.70 -28.16
N LEU A 66 -5.52 12.34 -28.30
CA LEU A 66 -4.41 13.11 -27.73
C LEU A 66 -4.28 14.50 -28.39
N GLU A 67 -4.42 14.59 -29.70
CA GLU A 67 -4.43 15.85 -30.43
C GLU A 67 -5.63 16.72 -30.03
N GLY A 68 -6.83 16.13 -29.90
CA GLY A 68 -8.03 16.82 -29.42
C GLY A 68 -7.89 17.38 -28.00
N LYS A 69 -7.05 16.75 -27.16
CA LYS A 69 -6.67 17.23 -25.82
C LYS A 69 -5.51 18.23 -25.84
N ASN A 70 -4.96 18.57 -27.01
CA ASN A 70 -3.74 19.37 -27.15
C ASN A 70 -2.56 18.80 -26.35
N ALA A 71 -2.42 17.49 -26.31
CA ALA A 71 -1.37 16.80 -25.56
C ALA A 71 0.02 17.23 -26.05
N PRO A 72 0.88 17.80 -25.17
CA PRO A 72 2.22 18.18 -25.56
C PRO A 72 3.13 16.94 -25.65
N PRO A 73 4.23 16.99 -26.42
CA PRO A 73 5.25 15.94 -26.36
C PRO A 73 5.93 15.93 -24.99
N PHE A 74 6.50 14.77 -24.62
CA PHE A 74 7.17 14.58 -23.32
C PHE A 74 8.26 15.63 -23.03
N ALA A 75 8.96 16.08 -24.07
CA ALA A 75 10.00 17.13 -23.95
C ALA A 75 9.50 18.44 -23.33
N ARG A 76 8.20 18.74 -23.40
CA ARG A 76 7.62 19.93 -22.77
C ARG A 76 7.22 19.73 -21.31
N VAL A 77 6.89 18.52 -20.91
CA VAL A 77 6.33 18.20 -19.57
C VAL A 77 7.29 17.43 -18.69
N GLY A 78 8.32 16.81 -19.22
CA GLY A 78 9.22 15.94 -18.49
C GLY A 78 9.90 16.61 -17.28
N ARG A 79 10.26 17.90 -17.37
CA ARG A 79 10.81 18.66 -16.24
C ARG A 79 9.78 18.85 -15.12
N GLN A 80 8.53 19.14 -15.49
CA GLN A 80 7.42 19.25 -14.53
C GLN A 80 7.18 17.92 -13.80
N ILE A 81 7.22 16.79 -14.53
CA ILE A 81 7.12 15.46 -13.95
C ILE A 81 8.29 15.20 -12.99
N ALA A 82 9.54 15.46 -13.43
CA ALA A 82 10.72 15.25 -12.59
C ALA A 82 10.68 16.08 -11.29
N ASP A 83 10.25 17.34 -11.37
CA ASP A 83 10.14 18.22 -10.19
C ASP A 83 9.01 17.78 -9.26
N PHE A 84 7.90 17.27 -9.81
CA PHE A 84 6.79 16.72 -9.03
C PHE A 84 7.20 15.44 -8.27
N LEU A 85 7.99 14.56 -8.88
CA LEU A 85 8.45 13.31 -8.26
C LEU A 85 9.56 13.48 -7.22
N ARG A 86 10.37 14.51 -7.33
CA ARG A 86 11.61 14.71 -6.58
C ARG A 86 11.48 14.43 -5.08
N GLY A 87 12.30 13.50 -4.58
CA GLY A 87 12.44 13.18 -3.16
C GLY A 87 11.22 12.48 -2.54
N ALA A 88 10.26 12.05 -3.37
CA ALA A 88 9.07 11.33 -2.89
C ALA A 88 9.30 9.81 -2.83
N GLU A 89 8.50 9.14 -2.02
CA GLU A 89 8.29 7.71 -2.17
C GLU A 89 7.20 7.48 -3.23
N LEU A 90 7.54 6.72 -4.27
CA LEU A 90 6.62 6.40 -5.35
C LEU A 90 5.96 5.05 -5.08
N ILE A 91 4.64 5.04 -5.04
CA ILE A 91 3.81 3.85 -4.86
C ILE A 91 3.23 3.48 -6.22
N ILE A 92 3.66 2.36 -6.76
CA ILE A 92 3.38 1.95 -8.13
C ILE A 92 3.00 0.46 -8.16
N HIS A 93 2.09 0.09 -9.06
CA HIS A 93 1.75 -1.32 -9.27
C HIS A 93 2.55 -1.92 -10.43
N ASN A 94 3.56 -2.74 -10.15
CA ASN A 94 4.59 -3.19 -11.10
C ASN A 94 5.59 -2.07 -11.47
N ALA A 95 6.20 -1.47 -10.45
CA ALA A 95 7.05 -0.28 -10.54
C ALA A 95 8.13 -0.35 -11.62
N LYS A 96 8.65 -1.54 -11.94
CA LYS A 96 9.67 -1.72 -12.98
C LYS A 96 9.21 -1.22 -14.35
N PHE A 97 7.92 -1.34 -14.65
CA PHE A 97 7.35 -0.91 -15.92
C PHE A 97 7.38 0.62 -16.03
N ASP A 98 6.70 1.32 -15.15
CA ASP A 98 6.55 2.78 -15.19
C ASP A 98 7.89 3.51 -15.02
N VAL A 99 8.70 3.06 -14.07
CA VAL A 99 10.05 3.62 -13.84
C VAL A 99 10.95 3.41 -15.07
N GLY A 100 10.82 2.29 -15.76
CA GLY A 100 11.54 2.03 -17.01
C GLY A 100 11.22 3.08 -18.08
N PHE A 101 9.93 3.36 -18.29
CA PHE A 101 9.48 4.38 -19.24
C PHE A 101 9.88 5.80 -18.82
N LEU A 102 9.68 6.17 -17.56
CA LEU A 102 10.09 7.48 -17.04
C LEU A 102 11.60 7.70 -17.20
N ASN A 103 12.41 6.72 -16.81
CA ASN A 103 13.86 6.81 -16.94
C ASN A 103 14.32 6.91 -18.39
N MET A 104 13.67 6.20 -19.30
CA MET A 104 13.96 6.29 -20.73
C MET A 104 13.65 7.71 -21.26
N GLU A 105 12.48 8.26 -20.95
CA GLU A 105 12.08 9.59 -21.36
C GLU A 105 12.95 10.69 -20.73
N PHE A 106 13.31 10.56 -19.45
CA PHE A 106 14.21 11.49 -18.76
C PHE A 106 15.61 11.48 -19.38
N ARG A 107 16.16 10.30 -19.70
CA ARG A 107 17.46 10.20 -20.39
C ARG A 107 17.47 10.89 -21.74
N ARG A 108 16.39 10.78 -22.52
CA ARG A 108 16.24 11.50 -23.82
C ARG A 108 16.32 13.01 -23.66
N MET A 109 15.92 13.53 -22.49
CA MET A 109 15.97 14.95 -22.16
C MET A 109 17.26 15.38 -21.42
N GLY A 110 18.14 14.44 -21.06
CA GLY A 110 19.29 14.71 -20.18
C GLY A 110 18.87 15.06 -18.76
N LEU A 111 17.70 14.60 -18.31
CA LEU A 111 17.23 14.76 -16.95
C LEU A 111 17.73 13.59 -16.06
N PRO A 112 17.82 13.80 -14.72
CA PRO A 112 18.13 12.74 -13.78
C PRO A 112 17.08 11.62 -13.82
N THR A 113 17.50 10.37 -13.58
CA THR A 113 16.59 9.23 -13.42
C THR A 113 15.75 9.36 -12.16
N VAL A 114 14.73 8.50 -12.02
CA VAL A 114 13.85 8.47 -10.84
C VAL A 114 14.67 8.30 -9.55
N GLU A 115 15.67 7.43 -9.59
CA GLU A 115 16.58 7.18 -8.46
C GLU A 115 17.48 8.39 -8.16
N GLU A 116 18.02 9.03 -9.20
CA GLU A 116 18.87 10.24 -9.08
C GLU A 116 18.06 11.47 -8.63
N LEU A 117 16.73 11.48 -8.83
CA LEU A 117 15.82 12.47 -8.24
C LEU A 117 15.64 12.28 -6.72
N GLY A 118 16.23 11.23 -6.13
CA GLY A 118 16.11 10.91 -4.70
C GLY A 118 14.80 10.23 -4.35
N CYS A 119 14.09 9.63 -5.33
CA CYS A 119 12.86 8.89 -5.08
C CYS A 119 13.17 7.51 -4.49
N THR A 120 12.28 7.02 -3.64
CA THR A 120 12.23 5.63 -3.20
C THR A 120 11.02 4.93 -3.82
N LEU A 121 11.08 3.60 -3.98
CA LEU A 121 10.03 2.85 -4.67
C LEU A 121 9.35 1.88 -3.73
N THR A 122 8.02 1.85 -3.79
CA THR A 122 7.17 0.83 -3.18
C THR A 122 6.36 0.16 -4.28
N ASP A 123 6.69 -1.09 -4.59
CA ASP A 123 6.00 -1.89 -5.61
C ASP A 123 4.87 -2.70 -4.96
N THR A 124 3.63 -2.28 -5.20
CA THR A 124 2.45 -2.92 -4.62
C THR A 124 2.16 -4.30 -5.21
N LEU A 125 2.66 -4.62 -6.41
CA LEU A 125 2.57 -5.98 -6.97
C LEU A 125 3.45 -6.95 -6.19
N LEU A 126 4.68 -6.55 -5.84
CA LEU A 126 5.57 -7.37 -5.01
C LEU A 126 4.98 -7.54 -3.61
N MET A 127 4.53 -6.45 -2.97
CA MET A 127 3.84 -6.51 -1.67
C MET A 127 2.65 -7.48 -1.70
N ALA A 128 1.80 -7.40 -2.73
CA ALA A 128 0.64 -8.29 -2.85
C ALA A 128 1.03 -9.75 -3.02
N ARG A 129 2.11 -10.04 -3.75
CA ARG A 129 2.62 -11.42 -3.92
C ARG A 129 3.17 -11.99 -2.61
N GLU A 130 3.80 -11.17 -1.78
CA GLU A 130 4.27 -11.57 -0.45
C GLU A 130 3.11 -11.79 0.51
N MET A 131 2.11 -10.90 0.51
CA MET A 131 0.93 -11.03 1.38
C MET A 131 0.01 -12.20 0.99
N PHE A 132 -0.07 -12.53 -0.30
CA PHE A 132 -1.00 -13.53 -0.84
C PHE A 132 -0.30 -14.50 -1.80
N PRO A 133 0.59 -15.36 -1.31
CA PRO A 133 1.34 -16.29 -2.15
C PRO A 133 0.41 -17.16 -3.01
N GLY A 134 0.75 -17.31 -4.29
CA GLY A 134 0.01 -18.14 -5.24
C GLY A 134 -1.34 -17.57 -5.72
N GLN A 135 -1.72 -16.38 -5.28
CA GLN A 135 -2.97 -15.74 -5.70
C GLN A 135 -2.74 -14.66 -6.77
N LYS A 136 -3.81 -14.32 -7.51
CA LYS A 136 -3.77 -13.20 -8.46
C LYS A 136 -3.51 -11.89 -7.72
N ALA A 137 -2.53 -11.12 -8.22
CA ALA A 137 -2.08 -9.87 -7.63
C ALA A 137 -2.21 -8.66 -8.59
N SER A 138 -3.01 -8.76 -9.67
CA SER A 138 -3.33 -7.60 -10.51
C SER A 138 -4.13 -6.57 -9.72
N LEU A 139 -4.08 -5.29 -10.12
CA LEU A 139 -4.84 -4.21 -9.48
C LEU A 139 -6.33 -4.57 -9.36
N ASP A 140 -6.95 -5.13 -10.42
CA ASP A 140 -8.32 -5.62 -10.39
C ASP A 140 -8.57 -6.71 -9.34
N ALA A 141 -7.63 -7.65 -9.20
CA ALA A 141 -7.75 -8.71 -8.21
C ALA A 141 -7.65 -8.16 -6.79
N LEU A 142 -6.81 -7.16 -6.58
CA LEU A 142 -6.65 -6.47 -5.30
C LEU A 142 -7.88 -5.61 -4.97
N CYS A 143 -8.41 -4.86 -5.94
CA CYS A 143 -9.68 -4.12 -5.75
C CYS A 143 -10.80 -5.05 -5.30
N ASN A 144 -10.98 -6.20 -5.96
CA ASN A 144 -11.99 -7.19 -5.56
C ASN A 144 -11.74 -7.72 -4.14
N ARG A 145 -10.49 -7.99 -3.77
CA ARG A 145 -10.12 -8.53 -2.45
C ARG A 145 -10.39 -7.55 -1.33
N PHE A 146 -10.07 -6.28 -1.56
CA PHE A 146 -10.22 -5.23 -0.56
C PHE A 146 -11.55 -4.47 -0.66
N SER A 147 -12.47 -4.92 -1.55
CA SER A 147 -13.78 -4.30 -1.78
C SER A 147 -13.67 -2.82 -2.20
N VAL A 148 -12.64 -2.49 -2.97
CA VAL A 148 -12.48 -1.17 -3.59
C VAL A 148 -13.40 -1.09 -4.80
N ASP A 149 -14.24 -0.04 -4.85
CA ASP A 149 -15.19 0.17 -5.92
C ASP A 149 -14.51 0.65 -7.21
N ARG A 150 -14.58 -0.17 -8.24
CA ARG A 150 -14.04 0.11 -9.58
C ARG A 150 -15.12 0.34 -10.64
N SER A 151 -16.34 0.65 -10.25
CA SER A 151 -17.46 0.84 -11.17
C SER A 151 -17.23 1.94 -12.21
N LYS A 152 -16.38 2.93 -11.89
CA LYS A 152 -15.99 4.03 -12.76
C LYS A 152 -14.92 3.65 -13.80
N ARG A 153 -14.24 2.49 -13.63
CA ARG A 153 -13.16 2.05 -14.53
C ARG A 153 -13.73 1.27 -15.71
N VAL A 154 -14.05 1.96 -16.79
CA VAL A 154 -14.51 1.36 -18.06
C VAL A 154 -13.33 0.90 -18.91
N LEU A 155 -12.27 1.71 -18.97
CA LEU A 155 -10.98 1.43 -19.59
C LEU A 155 -9.86 1.70 -18.60
N HIS A 156 -8.65 1.26 -18.90
CA HIS A 156 -7.48 1.70 -18.18
C HIS A 156 -7.29 3.21 -18.40
N GLY A 157 -6.86 3.89 -17.37
CA GLY A 157 -6.53 5.31 -17.41
C GLY A 157 -5.72 5.66 -16.19
N ALA A 158 -4.56 6.26 -16.38
CA ALA A 158 -3.58 6.46 -15.32
C ALA A 158 -4.15 7.15 -14.09
N LEU A 159 -5.04 8.13 -14.25
CA LEU A 159 -5.64 8.83 -13.10
C LEU A 159 -6.56 7.91 -12.28
N ILE A 160 -7.45 7.16 -12.95
CA ILE A 160 -8.37 6.24 -12.26
C ILE A 160 -7.59 5.11 -11.60
N ASP A 161 -6.56 4.60 -12.27
CA ASP A 161 -5.73 3.53 -11.74
C ASP A 161 -4.90 4.01 -10.52
N CYS A 162 -4.44 5.27 -10.49
CA CYS A 162 -3.88 5.90 -9.31
C CYS A 162 -4.87 5.99 -8.14
N GLU A 163 -6.13 6.39 -8.38
CA GLU A 163 -7.16 6.48 -7.34
C GLU A 163 -7.40 5.09 -6.72
N LEU A 164 -7.63 4.07 -7.55
CA LEU A 164 -7.82 2.70 -7.12
C LEU A 164 -6.59 2.14 -6.38
N LEU A 165 -5.40 2.41 -6.92
CA LEU A 165 -4.15 1.97 -6.30
C LEU A 165 -3.95 2.60 -4.93
N GLY A 166 -4.30 3.87 -4.75
CA GLY A 166 -4.26 4.57 -3.48
C GLY A 166 -5.12 3.88 -2.42
N GLU A 167 -6.37 3.56 -2.75
CA GLU A 167 -7.29 2.85 -1.84
C GLU A 167 -6.78 1.43 -1.52
N VAL A 168 -6.32 0.69 -2.53
CA VAL A 168 -5.73 -0.64 -2.35
C VAL A 168 -4.50 -0.58 -1.44
N TYR A 169 -3.58 0.36 -1.66
CA TYR A 169 -2.38 0.53 -0.84
C TYR A 169 -2.72 0.85 0.62
N LEU A 170 -3.68 1.74 0.84
CA LEU A 170 -4.15 2.06 2.19
C LEU A 170 -4.77 0.83 2.88
N ALA A 171 -5.51 0.00 2.14
CA ALA A 171 -6.09 -1.23 2.67
C ALA A 171 -5.01 -2.28 2.99
N MET A 172 -4.04 -2.49 2.09
CA MET A 172 -2.93 -3.43 2.28
C MET A 172 -2.06 -3.08 3.51
N THR A 173 -1.87 -1.80 3.78
CA THR A 173 -0.97 -1.32 4.84
C THR A 173 -1.70 -0.96 6.15
N ARG A 174 -3.02 -1.17 6.25
CA ARG A 174 -3.80 -0.82 7.45
C ARG A 174 -3.29 -1.52 8.70
N GLN A 175 -3.10 -2.83 8.66
CA GLN A 175 -2.68 -3.62 9.82
C GLN A 175 -1.26 -3.31 10.31
N GLN A 176 -0.37 -2.88 9.42
CA GLN A 176 0.99 -2.48 9.81
C GLN A 176 1.00 -1.17 10.61
N PHE A 177 0.08 -0.25 10.31
CA PHE A 177 -0.02 1.03 11.03
C PHE A 177 -0.66 0.88 12.40
N ASP A 178 -1.67 0.03 12.55
CA ASP A 178 -2.29 -0.23 13.86
C ASP A 178 -1.29 -0.86 14.85
N LEU A 179 -0.32 -1.64 14.37
CA LEU A 179 0.76 -2.23 15.20
C LEU A 179 1.94 -1.27 15.45
N MET A 180 2.20 -0.31 14.57
CA MET A 180 3.29 0.66 14.71
C MET A 180 2.83 2.00 15.29
N GLY A 181 1.53 2.30 15.23
CA GLY A 181 0.95 3.55 15.74
C GLY A 181 0.98 3.68 17.27
N GLU A 182 1.19 2.59 18.00
CA GLU A 182 1.39 2.63 19.45
C GLU A 182 2.85 2.88 19.87
N ALA A 183 3.81 2.94 18.94
CA ALA A 183 5.24 3.02 19.24
C ALA A 183 5.91 4.39 18.95
N GLU A 184 5.27 5.34 18.27
CA GLU A 184 5.90 6.63 17.89
C GLU A 184 5.02 7.86 18.15
N GLU A 185 4.43 8.02 19.35
CA GLU A 185 3.97 9.32 19.84
C GLU A 185 4.73 9.76 21.11
N GLU A 186 6.03 9.99 20.98
CA GLU A 186 6.73 10.96 21.82
C GLU A 186 7.12 12.18 20.98
N GLY A 187 6.14 12.97 20.57
CA GLY A 187 6.30 14.33 20.05
C GLY A 187 5.96 15.36 21.14
N PRO A 188 6.51 16.61 21.10
CA PRO A 188 6.49 17.53 22.22
C PRO A 188 5.06 17.92 22.62
N ALA A 189 4.81 17.80 23.91
CA ALA A 189 3.58 18.08 24.63
C ALA A 189 2.69 19.20 24.04
N ALA A 190 1.60 18.82 23.37
CA ALA A 190 0.44 19.66 23.27
C ALA A 190 -0.24 19.70 24.65
N LYS A 191 -0.51 20.93 25.14
CA LYS A 191 -1.14 21.16 26.44
C LYS A 191 -2.43 20.36 26.58
N PRO A 192 -2.70 19.74 27.74
CA PRO A 192 -3.89 18.93 27.91
C PRO A 192 -5.14 19.80 27.77
N VAL A 193 -5.90 19.56 26.74
CA VAL A 193 -7.32 19.93 26.75
C VAL A 193 -7.95 19.02 27.79
N ALA A 194 -8.59 19.61 28.80
CA ALA A 194 -9.17 18.93 29.94
C ALA A 194 -9.92 17.67 29.49
N SER A 195 -9.33 16.52 29.73
CA SER A 195 -9.97 15.23 29.60
C SER A 195 -11.08 15.17 30.64
N ALA A 196 -12.32 15.09 30.16
CA ALA A 196 -13.41 14.65 31.02
C ALA A 196 -12.98 13.30 31.59
N GLU A 197 -12.73 13.27 32.90
CA GLU A 197 -12.45 12.04 33.65
C GLU A 197 -13.61 11.05 33.43
N MET A 198 -13.42 10.14 32.48
CA MET A 198 -14.24 8.94 32.43
C MET A 198 -13.84 8.08 33.61
N LYS A 199 -14.60 8.20 34.69
CA LYS A 199 -14.44 7.35 35.88
C LYS A 199 -14.62 5.90 35.44
N LEU A 200 -13.51 5.18 35.20
CA LEU A 200 -13.47 3.72 35.10
C LEU A 200 -13.72 3.14 36.50
N GLY A 201 -14.96 3.31 36.98
CA GLY A 201 -15.39 2.81 38.29
C GLY A 201 -16.11 1.48 38.25
N ALA A 202 -16.18 0.82 37.10
CA ALA A 202 -16.71 -0.53 37.00
C ALA A 202 -15.56 -1.54 37.09
N LYS A 203 -15.38 -2.18 38.25
CA LYS A 203 -14.55 -3.39 38.34
C LYS A 203 -15.08 -4.37 37.31
N LEU A 204 -14.28 -4.70 36.30
CA LEU A 204 -14.60 -5.71 35.31
C LEU A 204 -14.91 -7.01 36.09
N LYS A 205 -16.12 -7.52 35.96
CA LYS A 205 -16.54 -8.78 36.58
C LYS A 205 -15.86 -9.90 35.79
N VAL A 206 -14.83 -10.50 36.39
CA VAL A 206 -14.22 -11.72 35.84
C VAL A 206 -15.24 -12.84 36.03
N ILE A 207 -15.80 -13.33 34.94
CA ILE A 207 -16.68 -14.52 34.93
C ILE A 207 -15.73 -15.73 35.08
N LYS A 208 -15.82 -16.46 36.17
CA LYS A 208 -15.09 -17.72 36.34
C LYS A 208 -15.94 -18.84 35.74
N ALA A 209 -15.27 -19.79 35.12
CA ALA A 209 -15.94 -20.99 34.62
C ALA A 209 -16.65 -21.73 35.76
N ASP A 210 -17.82 -22.24 35.51
CA ASP A 210 -18.58 -23.06 36.45
C ASP A 210 -18.07 -24.52 36.44
N GLU A 211 -18.58 -25.33 37.37
CA GLU A 211 -18.14 -26.74 37.51
C GLU A 211 -18.48 -27.58 36.26
N ALA A 212 -19.57 -27.26 35.57
CA ALA A 212 -19.97 -27.96 34.35
C ALA A 212 -19.06 -27.62 33.18
N GLU A 213 -18.65 -26.36 33.07
CA GLU A 213 -17.70 -25.88 32.06
C GLU A 213 -16.30 -26.46 32.30
N LEU A 214 -15.85 -26.51 33.55
CA LEU A 214 -14.57 -27.15 33.92
C LEU A 214 -14.57 -28.65 33.63
N ALA A 215 -15.65 -29.35 33.94
CA ALA A 215 -15.79 -30.78 33.61
C ALA A 215 -15.83 -31.05 32.11
N ALA A 216 -16.49 -30.19 31.32
CA ALA A 216 -16.49 -30.28 29.88
C ALA A 216 -15.10 -30.03 29.30
N HIS A 217 -14.36 -29.07 29.85
CA HIS A 217 -12.98 -28.77 29.45
C HIS A 217 -12.04 -29.95 29.74
N GLU A 218 -12.11 -30.55 30.93
CA GLU A 218 -11.31 -31.74 31.27
C GLU A 218 -11.61 -32.92 30.32
N LYS A 219 -12.88 -33.18 30.06
CA LYS A 219 -13.30 -34.22 29.09
C LYS A 219 -12.75 -33.97 27.69
N TYR A 220 -12.69 -32.72 27.28
CA TYR A 220 -12.09 -32.35 25.99
C TYR A 220 -10.59 -32.60 25.97
N LEU A 221 -9.86 -32.22 27.06
CA LEU A 221 -8.44 -32.47 27.19
C LEU A 221 -8.12 -33.99 27.20
N ASP A 222 -8.98 -34.81 27.83
CA ASP A 222 -8.86 -36.28 27.77
C ASP A 222 -8.96 -36.82 26.35
N GLY A 223 -9.84 -36.23 25.54
CA GLY A 223 -10.00 -36.61 24.12
C GLY A 223 -8.80 -36.29 23.24
N LEU A 224 -7.94 -35.35 23.64
CA LEU A 224 -6.69 -35.01 22.94
C LEU A 224 -5.52 -35.98 23.24
N GLY A 225 -5.64 -36.83 24.27
CA GLY A 225 -4.66 -37.85 24.60
C GLY A 225 -3.25 -37.30 24.85
N GLU A 226 -2.25 -38.08 24.49
CA GLU A 226 -0.81 -37.74 24.72
C GLU A 226 -0.32 -36.53 23.88
N SER A 227 -1.06 -36.10 22.88
CA SER A 227 -0.76 -34.92 22.08
C SER A 227 -1.16 -33.60 22.75
N CYS A 228 -1.85 -33.65 23.89
CA CYS A 228 -2.31 -32.47 24.62
C CYS A 228 -1.14 -31.67 25.22
N ILE A 229 -0.83 -30.52 24.62
CA ILE A 229 0.26 -29.63 25.10
C ILE A 229 -0.05 -28.99 26.45
N TRP A 230 -1.32 -28.87 26.85
CA TRP A 230 -1.76 -28.27 28.12
C TRP A 230 -1.57 -29.18 29.32
N ARG A 231 -1.34 -30.48 29.11
CA ARG A 231 -1.02 -31.47 30.15
C ARG A 231 0.48 -31.82 30.23
N LYS A 232 1.29 -31.27 29.31
CA LYS A 232 2.75 -31.41 29.40
C LYS A 232 3.26 -30.43 30.43
N GLU A 233 3.79 -30.91 31.56
CA GLU A 233 4.49 -30.07 32.52
C GLU A 233 5.58 -29.28 31.80
N ALA A 234 5.64 -27.97 32.03
CA ALA A 234 6.71 -27.13 31.54
C ALA A 234 8.03 -27.63 32.11
N VAL A 235 8.90 -28.19 31.29
CA VAL A 235 10.28 -28.48 31.65
C VAL A 235 10.92 -27.13 32.01
N PRO A 236 11.48 -26.94 33.23
CA PRO A 236 12.13 -25.69 33.58
C PRO A 236 13.32 -25.48 32.67
N SER A 237 13.28 -24.44 31.86
CA SER A 237 14.48 -23.99 31.16
C SER A 237 15.41 -23.35 32.16
N GLU A 238 16.54 -24.02 32.47
CA GLU A 238 17.68 -23.39 33.11
C GLU A 238 18.25 -22.33 32.17
N ASN A 239 17.79 -21.11 32.34
CA ASN A 239 18.59 -19.90 32.09
C ASN A 239 17.81 -18.69 32.57
N GLY A 240 18.42 -17.95 33.48
CA GLY A 240 17.88 -16.93 34.35
C GLY A 240 17.27 -15.71 33.66
N GLY A 241 16.25 -15.18 34.30
CA GLY A 241 15.59 -13.91 34.02
C GLY A 241 14.28 -13.86 34.78
N GLU A 242 14.32 -13.27 35.97
CA GLU A 242 13.19 -13.07 36.88
C GLU A 242 12.01 -12.39 36.17
N ASN A 243 10.86 -13.05 36.17
CA ASN A 243 9.59 -12.37 36.41
C ASN A 243 8.56 -13.40 36.88
N ALA A 244 8.38 -13.38 38.17
CA ALA A 244 7.45 -14.21 38.91
C ALA A 244 6.01 -13.74 38.66
N CYS A 245 5.18 -14.59 38.07
CA CYS A 245 3.76 -14.52 38.27
C CYS A 245 3.31 -15.79 39.00
N SER A 246 3.40 -15.74 40.34
CA SER A 246 2.89 -16.77 41.25
C SER A 246 1.36 -16.70 41.27
N ALA A 247 0.70 -17.60 40.59
CA ALA A 247 -0.68 -17.96 40.92
C ALA A 247 -0.67 -19.14 41.90
N LYS A 248 -0.67 -18.83 43.19
CA LYS A 248 -1.00 -19.81 44.25
C LYS A 248 -2.51 -19.97 44.28
N ILE A 249 -3.00 -21.11 43.87
CA ILE A 249 -4.34 -21.59 44.21
C ILE A 249 -4.20 -22.27 45.56
N SER A 250 -4.81 -21.70 46.58
CA SER A 250 -5.07 -22.39 47.87
C SER A 250 -6.57 -22.39 48.10
N HIS A 251 -7.08 -23.54 48.38
CA HIS A 251 -8.38 -23.99 48.84
C HIS A 251 -9.50 -22.98 49.07
#